data_29a7a2d5f829f099d5daf4a656aeef96
#
_entry.id   29a7a2d5f829f099d5daf4a656aeef96
#
_cell.length_a   1.000
_cell.length_b   1.000
_cell.length_c   1.000
_cell.angle_alpha   90.00
_cell.angle_beta   90.00
_cell.angle_gamma   90.00
#
_symmetry.space_group_name_H-M   'P 1'
#
loop_
_entity.id
_entity.type
_entity.pdbx_description
1 polymer ?
#
loop_
_entity_poly.entity_id
_entity_poly.type
_entity_poly.pdbx_seq_one_letter_code
_entity_poly.pdbx_strand_id
1 'polypeptide(L)'
;EDVGVDGVELNVGCPHGIEGRGMGAASGQQPDLVESQTMWVKEVARTPVIVKLTPNITDITMTAKAAVRGGADAISMINTINSLAGVDLDTWNTIPHVAGKGAHGGYCGPAVKPIALNMVAECARNANINIPLSGIGGISNWRDAVEFMLMGATGVQVCTAAMHHGFSIVEDMIDGLNNYLDEKGILSVTELIGKSVEKYSDWGNLDLNYQTVANI
;
A
#
# COMPACT_ATOMS: atom_id res chain seq x y z
N GLU A 1 -1.70 -24.14 -0.25
CA GLU A 1 -1.43 -24.47 1.18
C GLU A 1 -0.64 -25.76 1.34
N ASP A 2 -0.73 -26.70 0.39
CA ASP A 2 -0.02 -27.99 0.47
C ASP A 2 1.53 -27.86 0.51
N VAL A 3 2.06 -26.69 0.13
CA VAL A 3 3.49 -26.38 0.21
C VAL A 3 3.91 -25.71 1.54
N GLY A 4 2.99 -25.59 2.49
CA GLY A 4 3.27 -25.07 3.84
C GLY A 4 3.40 -23.56 3.92
N VAL A 5 2.56 -22.79 3.20
CA VAL A 5 2.52 -21.33 3.32
C VAL A 5 1.82 -20.90 4.62
N ASP A 6 2.31 -19.81 5.24
CA ASP A 6 1.73 -19.25 6.47
C ASP A 6 0.53 -18.32 6.19
N GLY A 7 0.35 -17.87 4.94
CA GLY A 7 -0.74 -17.01 4.49
C GLY A 7 -0.69 -16.80 2.99
N VAL A 8 -1.74 -16.21 2.44
CA VAL A 8 -1.84 -15.87 1.01
C VAL A 8 -2.19 -14.40 0.84
N GLU A 9 -1.62 -13.75 -0.17
CA GLU A 9 -1.97 -12.39 -0.56
C GLU A 9 -2.73 -12.43 -1.89
N LEU A 10 -4.02 -12.08 -1.85
CA LEU A 10 -4.88 -11.92 -3.02
C LEU A 10 -4.59 -10.58 -3.69
N ASN A 11 -4.00 -10.60 -4.87
CA ASN A 11 -3.63 -9.40 -5.61
C ASN A 11 -4.76 -8.93 -6.53
N VAL A 12 -5.55 -7.96 -6.08
CA VAL A 12 -6.59 -7.31 -6.89
C VAL A 12 -6.13 -5.95 -7.44
N GLY A 13 -4.82 -5.65 -7.37
CA GLY A 13 -4.31 -4.30 -7.67
C GLY A 13 -3.40 -4.19 -8.87
N CYS A 14 -3.03 -5.29 -9.55
CA CYS A 14 -2.07 -5.26 -10.65
C CYS A 14 -2.56 -4.36 -11.79
N PRO A 15 -1.82 -3.32 -12.21
CA PRO A 15 -2.25 -2.42 -13.29
C PRO A 15 -2.30 -3.10 -14.66
N HIS A 16 -1.60 -4.22 -14.84
CA HIS A 16 -1.62 -5.01 -16.06
C HIS A 16 -2.83 -5.96 -16.18
N GLY A 17 -3.82 -5.78 -15.30
CA GLY A 17 -5.05 -6.57 -15.34
C GLY A 17 -5.77 -6.46 -16.68
N ILE A 18 -6.24 -7.58 -17.20
CA ILE A 18 -7.01 -7.61 -18.44
C ILE A 18 -8.45 -7.25 -18.10
N GLU A 19 -8.88 -6.06 -18.49
CA GLU A 19 -10.20 -5.51 -18.17
C GLU A 19 -11.34 -6.47 -18.57
N GLY A 20 -11.27 -7.06 -19.76
CA GLY A 20 -12.27 -8.03 -20.24
C GLY A 20 -12.29 -9.36 -19.47
N ARG A 21 -11.34 -9.60 -18.55
CA ARG A 21 -11.29 -10.80 -17.70
C ARG A 21 -11.55 -10.51 -16.21
N GLY A 22 -11.84 -9.27 -15.86
CA GLY A 22 -12.08 -8.87 -14.47
C GLY A 22 -10.90 -9.17 -13.53
N MET A 23 -9.67 -8.92 -13.97
CA MET A 23 -8.43 -9.23 -13.24
C MET A 23 -7.67 -7.96 -12.85
N GLY A 24 -6.90 -8.05 -11.78
CA GLY A 24 -6.04 -6.96 -11.33
C GLY A 24 -6.82 -5.69 -10.99
N ALA A 25 -6.29 -4.52 -11.36
CA ALA A 25 -6.90 -3.24 -11.05
C ALA A 25 -8.32 -3.06 -11.64
N ALA A 26 -8.66 -3.78 -12.71
CA ALA A 26 -10.01 -3.73 -13.26
C ALA A 26 -11.07 -4.28 -12.28
N SER A 27 -10.76 -5.37 -11.57
CA SER A 27 -11.61 -5.85 -10.46
C SER A 27 -11.39 -5.07 -9.17
N GLY A 28 -10.16 -4.69 -8.89
CA GLY A 28 -9.78 -3.97 -7.67
C GLY A 28 -10.38 -2.56 -7.51
N GLN A 29 -10.93 -1.99 -8.59
CA GLN A 29 -11.68 -0.72 -8.56
C GLN A 29 -13.17 -0.91 -8.26
N GLN A 30 -13.66 -2.14 -8.22
CA GLN A 30 -15.07 -2.49 -8.04
C GLN A 30 -15.28 -3.18 -6.69
N PRO A 31 -15.89 -2.51 -5.70
CA PRO A 31 -16.07 -3.07 -4.36
C PRO A 31 -16.75 -4.44 -4.36
N ASP A 32 -17.79 -4.62 -5.15
CA ASP A 32 -18.55 -5.89 -5.19
C ASP A 32 -17.69 -7.06 -5.70
N LEU A 33 -16.77 -6.79 -6.65
CA LEU A 33 -15.83 -7.81 -7.13
C LEU A 33 -14.75 -8.11 -6.09
N VAL A 34 -14.23 -7.10 -5.39
CA VAL A 34 -13.26 -7.29 -4.31
C VAL A 34 -13.87 -8.14 -3.19
N GLU A 35 -15.11 -7.84 -2.79
CA GLU A 35 -15.84 -8.60 -1.79
C GLU A 35 -16.02 -10.06 -2.22
N SER A 36 -16.57 -10.29 -3.42
CA SER A 36 -16.84 -11.64 -3.93
C SER A 36 -15.55 -12.46 -4.09
N GLN A 37 -14.48 -11.89 -4.67
CA GLN A 37 -13.22 -12.58 -4.83
C GLN A 37 -12.57 -12.93 -3.47
N THR A 38 -12.68 -12.03 -2.49
CA THR A 38 -12.21 -12.29 -1.14
C THR A 38 -12.99 -13.44 -0.49
N MET A 39 -14.32 -13.42 -0.59
CA MET A 39 -15.19 -14.51 -0.09
C MET A 39 -14.81 -15.86 -0.70
N TRP A 40 -14.67 -15.95 -2.02
CA TRP A 40 -14.32 -17.21 -2.69
C TRP A 40 -12.98 -17.78 -2.21
N VAL A 41 -11.99 -16.91 -1.98
CA VAL A 41 -10.69 -17.36 -1.44
C VAL A 41 -10.86 -17.80 0.01
N LYS A 42 -11.61 -17.05 0.82
CA LYS A 42 -11.85 -17.35 2.23
C LYS A 42 -12.64 -18.64 2.45
N GLU A 43 -13.53 -19.01 1.53
CA GLU A 43 -14.28 -20.28 1.61
C GLU A 43 -13.39 -21.52 1.61
N VAL A 44 -12.22 -21.43 0.96
CA VAL A 44 -11.30 -22.57 0.82
C VAL A 44 -9.98 -22.39 1.57
N ALA A 45 -9.58 -21.18 1.92
CA ALA A 45 -8.35 -20.88 2.62
C ALA A 45 -8.40 -21.35 4.08
N ARG A 46 -7.32 -22.01 4.52
CA ARG A 46 -7.09 -22.42 5.93
C ARG A 46 -6.06 -21.52 6.62
N THR A 47 -5.36 -20.70 5.85
CA THR A 47 -4.37 -19.74 6.31
C THR A 47 -4.93 -18.32 6.18
N PRO A 48 -4.35 -17.31 6.85
CA PRO A 48 -4.77 -15.92 6.69
C PRO A 48 -4.75 -15.45 5.23
N VAL A 49 -5.77 -14.67 4.87
CA VAL A 49 -5.92 -14.06 3.53
C VAL A 49 -5.72 -12.56 3.65
N ILE A 50 -4.69 -12.04 3.01
CA ILE A 50 -4.40 -10.61 2.87
C ILE A 50 -4.95 -10.16 1.51
N VAL A 51 -5.62 -9.02 1.45
CA VAL A 51 -6.09 -8.46 0.17
C VAL A 51 -5.27 -7.24 -0.20
N LYS A 52 -4.57 -7.32 -1.36
CA LYS A 52 -3.74 -6.22 -1.84
C LYS A 52 -4.49 -5.32 -2.80
N LEU A 53 -4.70 -4.07 -2.36
CA LEU A 53 -5.54 -3.10 -3.04
C LEU A 53 -4.78 -2.26 -4.08
N THR A 54 -5.53 -1.76 -5.06
CA THR A 54 -5.04 -0.85 -6.09
C THR A 54 -5.08 0.61 -5.62
N PRO A 55 -4.07 1.43 -5.94
CA PRO A 55 -4.12 2.89 -5.75
C PRO A 55 -4.86 3.61 -6.89
N ASN A 56 -5.24 2.90 -7.95
CA ASN A 56 -5.86 3.48 -9.14
C ASN A 56 -7.38 3.68 -8.93
N ILE A 57 -7.71 4.32 -7.84
CA ILE A 57 -9.09 4.58 -7.37
C ILE A 57 -9.09 5.90 -6.59
N THR A 58 -10.21 6.62 -6.61
CA THR A 58 -10.31 7.91 -5.90
C THR A 58 -10.43 7.72 -4.38
N ASP A 59 -11.21 6.74 -3.95
CA ASP A 59 -11.42 6.42 -2.53
C ASP A 59 -11.12 4.93 -2.27
N ILE A 60 -9.93 4.66 -1.74
CA ILE A 60 -9.47 3.30 -1.44
C ILE A 60 -10.28 2.66 -0.31
N THR A 61 -10.92 3.45 0.56
CA THR A 61 -11.71 2.91 1.68
C THR A 61 -12.92 2.13 1.21
N MET A 62 -13.42 2.40 0.01
CA MET A 62 -14.55 1.64 -0.58
C MET A 62 -14.17 0.18 -0.79
N THR A 63 -13.02 -0.07 -1.41
CA THR A 63 -12.53 -1.43 -1.69
C THR A 63 -11.94 -2.09 -0.43
N ALA A 64 -11.34 -1.31 0.47
CA ALA A 64 -10.90 -1.80 1.77
C ALA A 64 -12.08 -2.34 2.62
N LYS A 65 -13.19 -1.60 2.70
CA LYS A 65 -14.41 -2.06 3.37
C LYS A 65 -15.01 -3.30 2.71
N ALA A 66 -14.93 -3.40 1.38
CA ALA A 66 -15.38 -4.57 0.65
C ALA A 66 -14.52 -5.81 0.97
N ALA A 67 -13.19 -5.65 1.05
CA ALA A 67 -12.30 -6.73 1.49
C ALA A 67 -12.64 -7.21 2.92
N VAL A 68 -12.91 -6.27 3.84
CA VAL A 68 -13.37 -6.61 5.21
C VAL A 68 -14.68 -7.42 5.18
N ARG A 69 -15.68 -6.98 4.40
CA ARG A 69 -16.96 -7.72 4.27
C ARG A 69 -16.76 -9.10 3.64
N GLY A 70 -15.80 -9.22 2.71
CA GLY A 70 -15.40 -10.50 2.11
C GLY A 70 -14.66 -11.44 3.07
N GLY A 71 -14.32 -10.99 4.28
CA GLY A 71 -13.68 -11.79 5.32
C GLY A 71 -12.15 -11.78 5.26
N ALA A 72 -11.52 -10.76 4.65
CA ALA A 72 -10.07 -10.61 4.69
C ALA A 72 -9.54 -10.55 6.13
N ASP A 73 -8.41 -11.20 6.39
CA ASP A 73 -7.73 -11.17 7.68
C ASP A 73 -6.81 -9.95 7.82
N ALA A 74 -6.33 -9.41 6.69
CA ALA A 74 -5.55 -8.18 6.62
C ALA A 74 -5.70 -7.53 5.23
N ILE A 75 -5.30 -6.27 5.13
CA ILE A 75 -5.24 -5.53 3.86
C ILE A 75 -3.82 -5.06 3.64
N SER A 76 -3.30 -5.19 2.42
CA SER A 76 -2.06 -4.53 2.01
C SER A 76 -2.33 -3.44 0.97
N MET A 77 -1.64 -2.34 1.06
CA MET A 77 -1.72 -1.22 0.13
C MET A 77 -0.45 -0.39 0.13
N ILE A 78 -0.03 0.02 -1.03
CA ILE A 78 -0.68 0.09 -2.35
C ILE A 78 0.00 -0.85 -3.35
N ASN A 79 -0.72 -1.26 -4.40
CA ASN A 79 -0.11 -1.76 -5.62
C ASN A 79 0.50 -0.58 -6.41
N THR A 80 1.02 -0.80 -7.60
CA THR A 80 1.64 0.24 -8.43
C THR A 80 0.59 1.14 -9.11
N ILE A 81 1.00 2.38 -9.41
CA ILE A 81 0.14 3.39 -10.05
C ILE A 81 0.25 3.28 -11.57
N ASN A 82 -0.86 3.30 -12.27
CA ASN A 82 -0.89 3.33 -13.74
C ASN A 82 -0.09 4.51 -14.26
N SER A 83 0.84 4.25 -15.15
CA SER A 83 1.75 5.26 -15.70
C SER A 83 2.29 4.91 -17.07
N LEU A 84 2.80 5.92 -17.74
CA LEU A 84 3.63 5.79 -18.94
C LEU A 84 4.99 6.44 -18.63
N ALA A 85 6.08 5.70 -18.79
CA ALA A 85 7.41 6.20 -18.42
C ALA A 85 7.88 7.34 -19.33
N GLY A 86 7.52 7.32 -20.61
CA GLY A 86 7.86 8.36 -21.55
C GLY A 86 7.61 7.99 -23.01
N VAL A 87 8.02 8.89 -23.89
CA VAL A 87 8.01 8.69 -25.34
C VAL A 87 9.41 9.04 -25.86
N ASP A 88 9.96 8.17 -26.69
CA ASP A 88 11.19 8.41 -27.42
C ASP A 88 10.92 9.44 -28.53
N LEU A 89 11.63 10.58 -28.51
CA LEU A 89 11.34 11.70 -29.40
C LEU A 89 11.88 11.49 -30.83
N ASP A 90 12.81 10.56 -31.01
CA ASP A 90 13.39 10.27 -32.33
C ASP A 90 12.57 9.23 -33.07
N THR A 91 12.09 8.22 -32.35
CA THR A 91 11.33 7.08 -32.94
C THR A 91 9.83 7.17 -32.71
N TRP A 92 9.38 8.06 -31.82
CA TRP A 92 7.99 8.28 -31.36
C TRP A 92 7.37 7.04 -30.71
N ASN A 93 8.21 6.09 -30.30
CA ASN A 93 7.76 4.93 -29.56
C ASN A 93 7.52 5.27 -28.08
N THR A 94 6.54 4.63 -27.48
CA THR A 94 6.36 4.69 -26.04
C THR A 94 7.46 3.92 -25.31
N ILE A 95 7.77 4.31 -24.07
CA ILE A 95 8.79 3.66 -23.24
C ILE A 95 8.11 3.06 -22.00
N PRO A 96 8.27 1.75 -21.75
CA PRO A 96 8.86 0.71 -22.61
C PRO A 96 7.91 0.32 -23.76
N HIS A 97 8.46 -0.39 -24.76
CA HIS A 97 7.66 -0.93 -25.83
C HIS A 97 8.13 -2.34 -26.26
N VAL A 98 7.24 -3.09 -26.89
CA VAL A 98 7.50 -4.37 -27.55
C VAL A 98 6.98 -4.27 -28.99
N ALA A 99 7.86 -4.48 -29.95
CA ALA A 99 7.54 -4.36 -31.37
C ALA A 99 6.85 -3.04 -31.76
N GLY A 100 7.32 -1.93 -31.17
CA GLY A 100 6.81 -0.58 -31.43
C GLY A 100 5.48 -0.22 -30.76
N LYS A 101 4.93 -1.09 -29.92
CA LYS A 101 3.70 -0.83 -29.15
C LYS A 101 3.99 -0.90 -27.66
N GLY A 102 3.56 0.09 -26.94
CA GLY A 102 3.61 0.11 -25.47
C GLY A 102 2.22 0.07 -24.86
N ALA A 103 2.19 -0.14 -23.55
CA ALA A 103 1.02 -0.04 -22.71
C ALA A 103 1.39 0.71 -21.41
N HIS A 104 0.40 1.02 -20.60
CA HIS A 104 0.68 1.56 -19.27
C HIS A 104 1.44 0.52 -18.43
N GLY A 105 2.31 1.01 -17.57
CA GLY A 105 3.06 0.22 -16.60
C GLY A 105 2.71 0.62 -15.18
N GLY A 106 3.34 -0.06 -14.22
CA GLY A 106 3.17 0.24 -12.81
C GLY A 106 4.27 1.16 -12.29
N TYR A 107 3.94 2.38 -11.90
CA TYR A 107 4.86 3.31 -11.25
C TYR A 107 5.02 2.99 -9.77
N CYS A 108 6.26 2.90 -9.30
CA CYS A 108 6.62 2.51 -7.93
C CYS A 108 7.90 3.26 -7.48
N GLY A 109 8.40 2.91 -6.30
CA GLY A 109 9.59 3.53 -5.72
C GLY A 109 9.28 4.75 -4.85
N PRO A 110 10.30 5.54 -4.44
CA PRO A 110 10.13 6.60 -3.43
C PRO A 110 9.07 7.65 -3.77
N ALA A 111 8.87 7.94 -5.06
CA ALA A 111 7.92 8.95 -5.51
C ALA A 111 6.44 8.63 -5.19
N VAL A 112 6.09 7.35 -4.97
CA VAL A 112 4.72 6.97 -4.63
C VAL A 112 4.47 6.94 -3.11
N LYS A 113 5.50 7.13 -2.27
CA LYS A 113 5.38 7.09 -0.80
C LYS A 113 4.28 8.03 -0.27
N PRO A 114 4.19 9.30 -0.66
CA PRO A 114 3.15 10.18 -0.15
C PRO A 114 1.73 9.69 -0.45
N ILE A 115 1.53 9.08 -1.60
CA ILE A 115 0.23 8.53 -2.01
C ILE A 115 -0.10 7.28 -1.17
N ALA A 116 0.88 6.37 -1.02
CA ALA A 116 0.71 5.17 -0.22
C ALA A 116 0.43 5.49 1.25
N LEU A 117 1.18 6.44 1.81
CA LEU A 117 1.01 6.89 3.20
C LEU A 117 -0.37 7.49 3.45
N ASN A 118 -0.86 8.33 2.51
CA ASN A 118 -2.21 8.89 2.56
C ASN A 118 -3.28 7.77 2.55
N MET A 119 -3.17 6.82 1.64
CA MET A 119 -4.15 5.74 1.51
C MET A 119 -4.18 4.82 2.74
N VAL A 120 -3.01 4.54 3.35
CA VAL A 120 -2.95 3.82 4.63
C VAL A 120 -3.64 4.61 5.74
N ALA A 121 -3.36 5.91 5.83
CA ALA A 121 -3.98 6.79 6.83
C ALA A 121 -5.50 6.86 6.68
N GLU A 122 -6.01 6.98 5.46
CA GLU A 122 -7.46 6.98 5.19
C GLU A 122 -8.13 5.67 5.62
N CYS A 123 -7.49 4.53 5.38
CA CYS A 123 -7.99 3.25 5.85
C CYS A 123 -7.90 3.12 7.37
N ALA A 124 -6.78 3.54 7.99
CA ALA A 124 -6.57 3.42 9.43
C ALA A 124 -7.54 4.28 10.26
N ARG A 125 -7.94 5.45 9.75
CA ARG A 125 -8.93 6.33 10.42
C ARG A 125 -10.38 5.87 10.23
N ASN A 126 -10.65 4.90 9.38
CA ASN A 126 -12.00 4.45 9.08
C ASN A 126 -12.43 3.33 10.03
N ALA A 127 -13.40 3.61 10.90
CA ALA A 127 -13.87 2.67 11.93
C ALA A 127 -14.43 1.34 11.37
N ASN A 128 -14.79 1.29 10.09
CA ASN A 128 -15.27 0.07 9.44
C ASN A 128 -14.11 -0.78 8.85
N ILE A 129 -12.86 -0.36 9.03
CA ILE A 129 -11.66 -1.09 8.61
C ILE A 129 -10.87 -1.40 9.88
N ASN A 130 -11.24 -2.49 10.54
CA ASN A 130 -10.76 -2.88 11.86
C ASN A 130 -9.84 -4.11 11.82
N ILE A 131 -9.21 -4.37 10.69
CA ILE A 131 -8.24 -5.45 10.49
C ILE A 131 -6.84 -4.88 10.23
N PRO A 132 -5.76 -5.67 10.43
CA PRO A 132 -4.39 -5.22 10.20
C PRO A 132 -4.16 -4.63 8.81
N LEU A 133 -3.37 -3.55 8.75
CA LEU A 133 -2.95 -2.91 7.52
C LEU A 133 -1.45 -3.13 7.28
N SER A 134 -1.08 -3.57 6.09
CA SER A 134 0.32 -3.66 5.67
C SER A 134 0.60 -2.56 4.64
N GLY A 135 1.50 -1.63 5.00
CA GLY A 135 1.89 -0.52 4.12
C GLY A 135 2.95 -0.94 3.11
N ILE A 136 2.73 -0.63 1.83
CA ILE A 136 3.71 -0.81 0.77
C ILE A 136 3.63 0.36 -0.21
N GLY A 137 4.77 0.87 -0.65
CA GLY A 137 4.89 1.93 -1.64
C GLY A 137 5.93 2.96 -1.25
N GLY A 138 7.11 2.86 -1.87
CA GLY A 138 8.19 3.83 -1.69
C GLY A 138 8.97 3.74 -0.38
N ILE A 139 8.79 2.68 0.39
CA ILE A 139 9.57 2.45 1.62
C ILE A 139 10.98 2.06 1.20
N SER A 140 11.97 2.88 1.60
CA SER A 140 13.36 2.75 1.20
C SER A 140 14.34 2.69 2.37
N ASN A 141 13.88 3.00 3.57
CA ASN A 141 14.67 2.99 4.80
C ASN A 141 13.76 2.86 6.03
N TRP A 142 14.35 2.73 7.21
CA TRP A 142 13.62 2.57 8.47
C TRP A 142 12.69 3.75 8.82
N ARG A 143 13.06 4.99 8.41
CA ARG A 143 12.23 6.18 8.67
C ARG A 143 10.91 6.09 7.92
N ASP A 144 10.98 5.66 6.65
CA ASP A 144 9.77 5.43 5.87
C ASP A 144 8.87 4.38 6.54
N ALA A 145 9.45 3.28 7.03
CA ALA A 145 8.69 2.24 7.74
C ALA A 145 8.01 2.80 9.01
N VAL A 146 8.71 3.62 9.80
CA VAL A 146 8.14 4.28 10.98
C VAL A 146 6.99 5.21 10.62
N GLU A 147 7.10 5.99 9.55
CA GLU A 147 6.02 6.86 9.07
C GLU A 147 4.74 6.05 8.78
N PHE A 148 4.86 4.91 8.08
CA PHE A 148 3.72 4.04 7.81
C PHE A 148 3.10 3.46 9.09
N MET A 149 3.92 3.05 10.05
CA MET A 149 3.43 2.56 11.35
C MET A 149 2.71 3.66 12.12
N LEU A 150 3.27 4.86 12.18
CA LEU A 150 2.63 6.02 12.81
C LEU A 150 1.28 6.37 12.18
N MET A 151 1.12 6.10 10.89
CA MET A 151 -0.14 6.28 10.15
C MET A 151 -1.04 5.04 10.14
N GLY A 152 -0.76 4.03 10.98
CA GLY A 152 -1.65 2.93 11.28
C GLY A 152 -1.32 1.60 10.60
N ALA A 153 -0.22 1.49 9.86
CA ALA A 153 0.23 0.20 9.36
C ALA A 153 0.77 -0.67 10.50
N THR A 154 0.32 -1.92 10.57
CA THR A 154 0.80 -2.92 11.53
C THR A 154 2.06 -3.64 11.04
N GLY A 155 2.35 -3.54 9.76
CA GLY A 155 3.54 -4.05 9.10
C GLY A 155 3.80 -3.32 7.80
N VAL A 156 4.98 -3.53 7.23
CA VAL A 156 5.39 -2.89 5.98
C VAL A 156 5.96 -3.91 5.00
N GLN A 157 5.86 -3.61 3.71
CA GLN A 157 6.45 -4.41 2.63
C GLN A 157 7.41 -3.54 1.81
N VAL A 158 8.51 -4.14 1.38
CA VAL A 158 9.57 -3.48 0.60
C VAL A 158 9.76 -4.24 -0.71
N CYS A 159 9.74 -3.51 -1.82
CA CYS A 159 9.97 -4.09 -3.15
C CYS A 159 11.11 -3.36 -3.88
N THR A 160 10.88 -2.15 -4.39
CA THR A 160 11.84 -1.41 -5.23
C THR A 160 13.18 -1.19 -4.52
N ALA A 161 13.17 -0.88 -3.23
CA ALA A 161 14.39 -0.68 -2.47
C ALA A 161 15.22 -1.98 -2.35
N ALA A 162 14.58 -3.15 -2.24
CA ALA A 162 15.28 -4.42 -2.27
C ALA A 162 15.94 -4.70 -3.64
N MET A 163 15.36 -4.21 -4.75
CA MET A 163 15.99 -4.28 -6.07
C MET A 163 17.24 -3.41 -6.17
N HIS A 164 17.28 -2.27 -5.48
CA HIS A 164 18.44 -1.35 -5.50
C HIS A 164 19.53 -1.73 -4.52
N HIS A 165 19.17 -2.24 -3.34
CA HIS A 165 20.07 -2.43 -2.19
C HIS A 165 20.24 -3.89 -1.80
N GLY A 166 19.54 -4.82 -2.45
CA GLY A 166 19.52 -6.23 -2.03
C GLY A 166 18.70 -6.45 -0.75
N PHE A 167 18.69 -7.70 -0.29
CA PHE A 167 17.90 -8.08 0.90
C PHE A 167 18.51 -7.63 2.23
N SER A 168 19.78 -7.23 2.26
CA SER A 168 20.43 -6.63 3.44
C SER A 168 19.72 -5.37 3.94
N ILE A 169 18.96 -4.70 3.08
CA ILE A 169 18.14 -3.54 3.48
C ILE A 169 17.19 -3.87 4.66
N VAL A 170 16.77 -5.12 4.81
CA VAL A 170 15.89 -5.54 5.92
C VAL A 170 16.64 -5.43 7.24
N GLU A 171 17.91 -5.82 7.29
CA GLU A 171 18.77 -5.70 8.47
C GLU A 171 18.98 -4.22 8.82
N ASP A 172 19.33 -3.39 7.84
CA ASP A 172 19.49 -1.94 8.03
C ASP A 172 18.20 -1.28 8.56
N MET A 173 17.03 -1.73 8.07
CA MET A 173 15.74 -1.24 8.55
C MET A 173 15.45 -1.65 9.99
N ILE A 174 15.76 -2.91 10.35
CA ILE A 174 15.57 -3.43 11.72
C ILE A 174 16.47 -2.67 12.68
N ASP A 175 17.74 -2.51 12.35
CA ASP A 175 18.72 -1.80 13.19
C ASP A 175 18.33 -0.32 13.38
N GLY A 176 17.95 0.34 12.29
CA GLY A 176 17.49 1.73 12.36
C GLY A 176 16.21 1.93 13.17
N LEU A 177 15.26 0.97 13.06
CA LEU A 177 14.04 0.97 13.85
C LEU A 177 14.33 0.74 15.33
N ASN A 178 15.16 -0.25 15.67
CA ASN A 178 15.55 -0.52 17.07
C ASN A 178 16.22 0.71 17.70
N ASN A 179 17.19 1.32 17.01
CA ASN A 179 17.84 2.54 17.49
C ASN A 179 16.84 3.69 17.73
N TYR A 180 15.85 3.83 16.85
CA TYR A 180 14.80 4.83 17.01
C TYR A 180 13.90 4.54 18.23
N LEU A 181 13.52 3.28 18.44
CA LEU A 181 12.72 2.88 19.59
C LEU A 181 13.47 3.15 20.90
N ASP A 182 14.76 2.82 20.95
CA ASP A 182 15.64 3.06 22.11
C ASP A 182 15.77 4.57 22.38
N GLU A 183 16.01 5.39 21.35
CA GLU A 183 16.07 6.87 21.47
C GLU A 183 14.77 7.46 22.06
N LYS A 184 13.62 6.89 21.67
CA LYS A 184 12.30 7.34 22.15
C LYS A 184 11.86 6.69 23.45
N GLY A 185 12.60 5.73 24.01
CA GLY A 185 12.22 4.97 25.18
C GLY A 185 10.96 4.12 24.97
N ILE A 186 10.75 3.63 23.75
CA ILE A 186 9.59 2.80 23.35
C ILE A 186 10.00 1.35 23.41
N LEU A 187 9.24 0.52 24.12
CA LEU A 187 9.58 -0.90 24.35
C LEU A 187 9.07 -1.83 23.24
N SER A 188 8.08 -1.41 22.47
CA SER A 188 7.50 -2.25 21.42
C SER A 188 7.09 -1.40 20.22
N VAL A 189 7.38 -1.90 19.02
CA VAL A 189 6.94 -1.29 17.76
C VAL A 189 5.42 -1.11 17.69
N THR A 190 4.67 -1.94 18.39
CA THR A 190 3.19 -1.83 18.47
C THR A 190 2.73 -0.51 19.08
N GLU A 191 3.57 0.12 19.91
CA GLU A 191 3.27 1.43 20.49
C GLU A 191 3.31 2.57 19.45
N LEU A 192 3.94 2.37 18.30
CA LEU A 192 3.97 3.36 17.22
C LEU A 192 2.69 3.37 16.39
N ILE A 193 2.00 2.21 16.33
CA ILE A 193 0.90 2.01 15.39
C ILE A 193 -0.22 3.02 15.65
N GLY A 194 -0.47 3.86 14.65
CA GLY A 194 -1.56 4.82 14.66
C GLY A 194 -1.35 6.09 15.49
N LYS A 195 -0.18 6.29 16.13
CA LYS A 195 0.05 7.50 16.97
C LYS A 195 -0.15 8.84 16.27
N SER A 196 -0.07 8.86 14.95
CA SER A 196 -0.26 10.07 14.14
C SER A 196 -1.61 10.14 13.44
N VAL A 197 -2.41 9.08 13.49
CA VAL A 197 -3.72 9.03 12.80
C VAL A 197 -4.67 10.12 13.32
N GLU A 198 -4.72 10.35 14.62
CA GLU A 198 -5.56 11.39 15.23
C GLU A 198 -5.14 12.83 14.84
N LYS A 199 -3.88 13.00 14.39
CA LYS A 199 -3.35 14.29 13.94
C LYS A 199 -3.64 14.57 12.47
N TYR A 200 -4.12 13.57 11.76
CA TYR A 200 -4.48 13.65 10.35
C TYR A 200 -5.98 13.91 10.21
N SER A 201 -6.35 14.98 9.51
CA SER A 201 -7.72 15.45 9.39
C SER A 201 -8.05 15.86 7.96
N ASP A 202 -9.33 16.08 7.70
CA ASP A 202 -9.81 16.65 6.44
C ASP A 202 -9.67 18.18 6.44
N TRP A 203 -9.49 18.75 5.27
CA TRP A 203 -9.36 20.18 5.09
C TRP A 203 -10.50 21.00 5.76
N GLY A 204 -11.73 20.49 5.75
CA GLY A 204 -12.87 21.14 6.38
C GLY A 204 -12.82 21.19 7.91
N ASN A 205 -11.96 20.39 8.53
CA ASN A 205 -11.80 20.32 9.99
C ASN A 205 -10.54 21.06 10.47
N LEU A 206 -9.75 21.64 9.56
CA LEU A 206 -8.56 22.40 9.92
C LEU A 206 -8.94 23.82 10.33
N ASP A 207 -8.36 24.33 11.44
CA ASP A 207 -8.42 25.75 11.78
C ASP A 207 -7.48 26.54 10.83
N LEU A 208 -8.05 27.17 9.83
CA LEU A 208 -7.32 27.96 8.84
C LEU A 208 -7.02 29.40 9.30
N ASN A 209 -7.39 29.79 10.51
CA ASN A 209 -7.11 31.12 11.05
C ASN A 209 -5.70 31.26 11.63
N TYR A 210 -4.91 30.19 11.64
CA TYR A 210 -3.55 30.25 12.13
C TYR A 210 -2.62 30.92 11.10
N GLN A 211 -1.75 31.81 11.60
CA GLN A 211 -0.66 32.38 10.82
C GLN A 211 0.62 31.58 11.06
N THR A 212 0.72 30.42 10.49
CA THR A 212 1.94 29.63 10.60
C THR A 212 2.68 29.65 9.29
N VAL A 213 3.87 30.19 9.31
CA VAL A 213 4.85 29.94 8.25
C VAL A 213 5.46 28.58 8.55
N ALA A 214 5.10 27.59 7.81
CA ALA A 214 5.79 26.32 7.86
C ALA A 214 7.23 26.55 7.39
N ASN A 215 8.16 26.41 8.30
CA ASN A 215 9.57 26.24 7.91
C ASN A 215 9.70 24.84 7.35
N ILE A 216 9.63 24.72 6.03
CA ILE A 216 9.96 23.52 5.26
C ILE A 216 11.44 23.59 4.91
#